data_6eb4ed1e6cd2e17a4e2d28d38572b8e0
#
_entry.id   6eb4ed1e6cd2e17a4e2d28d38572b8e0
#
_cell.length_a   1.000
_cell.length_b   1.000
_cell.length_c   1.000
_cell.angle_alpha   90.00
_cell.angle_beta   90.00
_cell.angle_gamma   90.00
#
_symmetry.space_group_name_H-M   'P 1'
#
loop_
_entity.id
_entity.type
_entity.pdbx_description
1 polymer ?
#
loop_
_entity_poly.entity_id
_entity_poly.type
_entity_poly.pdbx_seq_one_letter_code
_entity_poly.pdbx_strand_id
1 'polypeptide(L)'
;MKFYIDTANVDEIRKANDMGIIAGVTTNPSLIAKEGRDYAETLKEIATIVDGPISGEVKATTTDAEGMIAEGIPTNCTLIFSANQALLAARAGAAYVSPFLGRLDDIGQPGIELVETIHDMFLNYPDIETQIIAASVRNPIHVTDCALAG
;
A
#
# COMPACT_ATOMS: atom_id res chain seq x y z
N MET A 1 9.08 3.52 10.59
CA MET A 1 7.75 3.39 9.97
C MET A 1 7.38 4.68 9.22
N LYS A 2 6.70 4.59 8.06
CA LYS A 2 6.19 5.73 7.29
C LYS A 2 4.68 5.64 7.20
N PHE A 3 3.98 6.79 7.17
CA PHE A 3 2.52 6.85 7.05
C PHE A 3 2.10 7.19 5.63
N TYR A 4 1.09 6.48 5.14
CA TYR A 4 0.41 6.78 3.89
C TYR A 4 -1.06 7.07 4.20
N ILE A 5 -1.62 8.11 3.56
CA ILE A 5 -3.06 8.35 3.62
C ILE A 5 -3.74 7.62 2.47
N ASP A 6 -4.84 6.89 2.77
CA ASP A 6 -5.62 6.17 1.77
C ASP A 6 -6.91 6.94 1.45
N THR A 7 -6.85 7.81 0.48
CA THR A 7 -7.97 8.65 0.06
C THR A 7 -7.76 9.21 -1.36
N ALA A 8 -8.86 9.63 -2.00
CA ALA A 8 -8.84 10.43 -3.23
C ALA A 8 -9.29 11.88 -3.00
N ASN A 9 -9.65 12.23 -1.76
CA ASN A 9 -10.06 13.58 -1.41
C ASN A 9 -8.84 14.50 -1.29
N VAL A 10 -8.70 15.41 -2.24
CA VAL A 10 -7.53 16.30 -2.36
C VAL A 10 -7.38 17.23 -1.15
N ASP A 11 -8.49 17.68 -0.55
CA ASP A 11 -8.44 18.55 0.62
C ASP A 11 -7.96 17.80 1.87
N GLU A 12 -8.32 16.53 2.04
CA GLU A 12 -7.78 15.67 3.09
C GLU A 12 -6.29 15.45 2.91
N ILE A 13 -5.85 15.19 1.67
CA ILE A 13 -4.43 15.02 1.33
C ILE A 13 -3.64 16.28 1.65
N ARG A 14 -4.13 17.48 1.25
CA ARG A 14 -3.48 18.75 1.58
C ARG A 14 -3.31 18.92 3.09
N LYS A 15 -4.38 18.71 3.84
CA LYS A 15 -4.34 18.83 5.31
C LYS A 15 -3.33 17.89 5.93
N ALA A 16 -3.30 16.61 5.51
CA ALA A 16 -2.37 15.62 6.02
C ALA A 16 -0.91 15.95 5.62
N ASN A 17 -0.69 16.45 4.40
CA ASN A 17 0.61 16.89 3.93
C ASN A 17 1.11 18.12 4.70
N ASP A 18 0.25 19.11 4.95
CA ASP A 18 0.58 20.32 5.72
C ASP A 18 0.94 20.01 7.17
N MET A 19 0.41 18.91 7.73
CA MET A 19 0.80 18.41 9.04
C MET A 19 2.20 17.77 9.05
N GLY A 20 2.78 17.47 7.88
CA GLY A 20 4.13 16.88 7.74
C GLY A 20 4.23 15.44 8.21
N ILE A 21 3.13 14.71 8.32
CA ILE A 21 3.09 13.35 8.88
C ILE A 21 3.03 12.24 7.83
N ILE A 22 2.61 12.55 6.60
CA ILE A 22 2.50 11.54 5.54
C ILE A 22 3.76 11.49 4.69
N ALA A 23 4.13 10.27 4.30
CA ALA A 23 5.23 10.01 3.37
C ALA A 23 4.73 9.76 1.94
N GLY A 24 3.43 9.54 1.75
CA GLY A 24 2.85 9.27 0.45
C GLY A 24 1.33 9.07 0.52
N VAL A 25 0.76 8.72 -0.61
CA VAL A 25 -0.70 8.53 -0.78
C VAL A 25 -0.97 7.20 -1.45
N THR A 26 -1.96 6.48 -0.96
CA THR A 26 -2.58 5.37 -1.69
C THR A 26 -3.99 5.79 -2.11
N THR A 27 -4.38 5.42 -3.31
CA THR A 27 -5.73 5.65 -3.82
C THR A 27 -6.14 4.54 -4.78
N ASN A 28 -7.42 4.46 -5.08
CA ASN A 28 -7.95 3.45 -6.00
C ASN A 28 -9.12 4.03 -6.82
N PRO A 29 -9.53 3.36 -7.93
CA PRO A 29 -10.62 3.83 -8.78
C PRO A 29 -11.93 4.08 -8.04
N SER A 30 -12.24 3.28 -7.01
CA SER A 30 -13.49 3.42 -6.24
C SER A 30 -13.49 4.66 -5.36
N LEU A 31 -12.35 5.01 -4.77
CA LEU A 31 -12.19 6.25 -4.00
C LEU A 31 -12.33 7.48 -4.90
N ILE A 32 -11.66 7.47 -6.07
CA ILE A 32 -11.71 8.58 -7.03
C ILE A 32 -13.14 8.74 -7.60
N ALA A 33 -13.83 7.63 -7.90
CA ALA A 33 -15.20 7.67 -8.37
C ALA A 33 -16.18 8.27 -7.35
N LYS A 34 -15.96 8.05 -6.05
CA LYS A 34 -16.77 8.67 -4.98
C LYS A 34 -16.64 10.19 -4.95
N GLU A 35 -15.48 10.72 -5.31
CA GLU A 35 -15.23 12.16 -5.43
C GLU A 35 -15.79 12.74 -6.74
N GLY A 36 -16.32 11.91 -7.64
CA GLY A 36 -16.86 12.33 -8.93
C GLY A 36 -15.85 12.91 -9.89
N ARG A 37 -14.58 12.50 -9.77
CA ARG A 37 -13.44 13.08 -10.50
C ARG A 37 -12.86 12.12 -11.54
N ASP A 38 -12.13 12.68 -12.52
CA ASP A 38 -11.34 11.89 -13.45
C ASP A 38 -10.10 11.28 -12.74
N TYR A 39 -9.80 10.03 -13.09
CA TYR A 39 -8.74 9.27 -12.45
C TYR A 39 -7.35 9.86 -12.70
N ALA A 40 -7.04 10.13 -13.96
CA ALA A 40 -5.71 10.62 -14.36
C ALA A 40 -5.47 12.05 -13.90
N GLU A 41 -6.48 12.91 -13.94
CA GLU A 41 -6.41 14.29 -13.46
C GLU A 41 -6.23 14.34 -11.95
N THR A 42 -6.93 13.48 -11.22
CA THR A 42 -6.80 13.40 -9.75
C THR A 42 -5.39 12.96 -9.34
N LEU A 43 -4.82 11.93 -9.99
CA LEU A 43 -3.45 11.51 -9.69
C LEU A 43 -2.42 12.61 -10.00
N LYS A 44 -2.59 13.33 -11.11
CA LYS A 44 -1.73 14.47 -11.44
C LYS A 44 -1.80 15.57 -10.40
N GLU A 45 -3.00 15.90 -9.92
CA GLU A 45 -3.17 16.91 -8.87
C GLU A 45 -2.53 16.46 -7.56
N ILE A 46 -2.75 15.22 -7.13
CA ILE A 46 -2.10 14.67 -5.93
C ILE A 46 -0.58 14.77 -6.03
N ALA A 47 -0.01 14.48 -7.22
CA ALA A 47 1.41 14.60 -7.47
C ALA A 47 1.98 16.03 -7.38
N THR A 48 1.13 17.05 -7.44
CA THR A 48 1.55 18.44 -7.17
C THR A 48 1.55 18.82 -5.69
N ILE A 49 0.92 18.01 -4.85
CA ILE A 49 0.73 18.28 -3.41
C ILE A 49 1.74 17.51 -2.57
N VAL A 50 1.96 16.24 -2.91
CA VAL A 50 2.78 15.31 -2.11
C VAL A 50 4.08 15.00 -2.85
N ASP A 51 5.20 15.29 -2.20
CA ASP A 51 6.54 14.94 -2.67
C ASP A 51 6.93 13.55 -2.13
N GLY A 52 6.24 12.52 -2.59
CA GLY A 52 6.43 11.14 -2.13
C GLY A 52 5.71 10.14 -3.03
N PRO A 53 5.85 8.85 -2.75
CA PRO A 53 5.20 7.81 -3.54
C PRO A 53 3.67 7.96 -3.56
N ILE A 54 3.10 7.87 -4.75
CA ILE A 54 1.66 7.87 -4.98
C ILE A 54 1.29 6.56 -5.65
N SER A 55 0.48 5.76 -4.97
CA SER A 55 -0.03 4.51 -5.51
C SER A 55 -1.36 4.76 -6.23
N GLY A 56 -1.34 4.57 -7.55
CA GLY A 56 -2.52 4.54 -8.39
C GLY A 56 -2.84 3.08 -8.75
N GLU A 57 -4.00 2.59 -8.34
CA GLU A 57 -4.41 1.21 -8.61
C GLU A 57 -4.86 1.06 -10.07
N VAL A 58 -4.32 0.08 -10.78
CA VAL A 58 -4.77 -0.25 -12.15
C VAL A 58 -6.10 -1.03 -12.10
N LYS A 59 -6.81 -1.09 -13.23
CA LYS A 59 -8.06 -1.88 -13.32
C LYS A 59 -7.77 -3.35 -12.99
N ALA A 60 -8.69 -4.01 -12.30
CA ALA A 60 -8.58 -5.44 -11.95
C ALA A 60 -8.40 -6.38 -13.18
N THR A 61 -8.76 -5.92 -14.36
CA THR A 61 -8.57 -6.64 -15.62
C THR A 61 -7.19 -6.42 -16.25
N THR A 62 -6.35 -5.55 -15.67
CA THR A 62 -4.99 -5.31 -16.18
C THR A 62 -4.11 -6.47 -15.74
N THR A 63 -3.51 -7.15 -16.72
CA THR A 63 -2.66 -8.34 -16.50
C THR A 63 -1.20 -8.10 -16.85
N ASP A 64 -0.82 -6.88 -17.20
CA ASP A 64 0.53 -6.53 -17.64
C ASP A 64 1.44 -6.06 -16.48
N ALA A 65 1.53 -6.90 -15.45
CA ALA A 65 2.46 -6.64 -14.34
C ALA A 65 3.92 -6.72 -14.79
N GLU A 66 4.24 -7.63 -15.72
CA GLU A 66 5.58 -7.78 -16.28
C GLU A 66 6.00 -6.54 -17.07
N GLY A 67 5.09 -5.96 -17.87
CA GLY A 67 5.34 -4.72 -18.61
C GLY A 67 5.61 -3.55 -17.68
N MET A 68 4.85 -3.39 -16.60
CA MET A 68 5.09 -2.32 -15.62
C MET A 68 6.47 -2.46 -14.96
N ILE A 69 6.87 -3.67 -14.58
CA ILE A 69 8.19 -3.94 -13.99
C ILE A 69 9.30 -3.66 -15.01
N ALA A 70 9.12 -4.07 -16.28
CA ALA A 70 10.09 -3.85 -17.35
C ALA A 70 10.31 -2.35 -17.65
N GLU A 71 9.27 -1.52 -17.51
CA GLU A 71 9.35 -0.05 -17.64
C GLU A 71 9.91 0.63 -16.37
N GLY A 72 10.31 -0.13 -15.35
CA GLY A 72 10.85 0.41 -14.11
C GLY A 72 9.81 1.08 -13.20
N ILE A 73 8.52 0.78 -13.38
CA ILE A 73 7.45 1.32 -12.54
C ILE A 73 7.39 0.51 -11.24
N PRO A 74 7.59 1.14 -10.05
CA PRO A 74 7.46 0.44 -8.79
C PRO A 74 6.04 -0.09 -8.61
N THR A 75 5.88 -1.41 -8.54
CA THR A 75 4.57 -2.05 -8.41
C THR A 75 4.25 -2.36 -6.95
N ASN A 76 2.96 -2.24 -6.56
CA ASN A 76 2.45 -2.67 -5.26
C ASN A 76 1.45 -3.81 -5.46
N CYS A 77 1.78 -4.99 -4.97
CA CYS A 77 0.85 -6.11 -4.94
C CYS A 77 -0.04 -5.99 -3.70
N THR A 78 -1.26 -5.56 -3.91
CA THR A 78 -2.25 -5.36 -2.84
C THR A 78 -3.12 -6.60 -2.61
N LEU A 79 -4.01 -6.55 -1.59
CA LEU A 79 -4.88 -7.66 -1.20
C LEU A 79 -4.11 -8.94 -0.85
N ILE A 80 -3.04 -8.78 -0.11
CA ILE A 80 -2.26 -9.89 0.43
C ILE A 80 -2.94 -10.41 1.70
N PHE A 81 -3.22 -11.71 1.73
CA PHE A 81 -3.87 -12.42 2.83
C PHE A 81 -3.07 -13.63 3.34
N SER A 82 -1.89 -13.88 2.77
CA SER A 82 -0.97 -14.91 3.26
C SER A 82 0.48 -14.54 2.97
N ALA A 83 1.40 -15.04 3.80
CA ALA A 83 2.83 -14.82 3.62
C ALA A 83 3.35 -15.39 2.29
N ASN A 84 2.78 -16.51 1.82
CA ASN A 84 3.14 -17.09 0.53
C ASN A 84 2.79 -16.19 -0.64
N GLN A 85 1.65 -15.48 -0.60
CA GLN A 85 1.31 -14.49 -1.63
C GLN A 85 2.33 -13.34 -1.64
N ALA A 86 2.73 -12.85 -0.46
CA ALA A 86 3.74 -11.81 -0.35
C ALA A 86 5.09 -12.25 -0.91
N LEU A 87 5.53 -13.48 -0.61
CA LEU A 87 6.79 -14.03 -1.12
C LEU A 87 6.76 -14.16 -2.65
N LEU A 88 5.68 -14.66 -3.21
CA LEU A 88 5.52 -14.78 -4.67
C LEU A 88 5.56 -13.40 -5.34
N ALA A 89 4.86 -12.41 -4.77
CA ALA A 89 4.89 -11.05 -5.29
C ALA A 89 6.30 -10.43 -5.22
N ALA A 90 7.01 -10.63 -4.11
CA ALA A 90 8.38 -10.15 -3.94
C ALA A 90 9.33 -10.81 -4.95
N ARG A 91 9.23 -12.12 -5.14
CA ARG A 91 10.03 -12.86 -6.14
C ARG A 91 9.71 -12.49 -7.59
N ALA A 92 8.49 -12.00 -7.84
CA ALA A 92 8.10 -11.44 -9.14
C ALA A 92 8.61 -10.00 -9.35
N GLY A 93 9.28 -9.38 -8.37
CA GLY A 93 9.86 -8.05 -8.48
C GLY A 93 8.95 -6.91 -8.01
N ALA A 94 7.90 -7.19 -7.23
CA ALA A 94 7.07 -6.15 -6.64
C ALA A 94 7.91 -5.26 -5.69
N ALA A 95 7.81 -3.93 -5.84
CA ALA A 95 8.47 -3.00 -4.94
C ALA A 95 7.78 -2.95 -3.56
N TYR A 96 6.48 -3.21 -3.54
CA TYR A 96 5.66 -3.22 -2.33
C TYR A 96 4.68 -4.39 -2.31
N VAL A 97 4.35 -4.85 -1.11
CA VAL A 97 3.21 -5.75 -0.85
C VAL A 97 2.31 -5.12 0.21
N SER A 98 0.99 -5.23 0.04
CA SER A 98 0.02 -4.66 0.98
C SER A 98 -0.81 -5.76 1.64
N PRO A 99 -0.38 -6.31 2.79
CA PRO A 99 -1.19 -7.21 3.62
C PRO A 99 -2.34 -6.45 4.28
N PHE A 100 -3.54 -7.05 4.26
CA PHE A 100 -4.77 -6.44 4.76
C PHE A 100 -5.10 -6.91 6.17
N LEU A 101 -4.39 -6.37 7.18
CA LEU A 101 -4.53 -6.83 8.56
C LEU A 101 -5.96 -6.67 9.11
N GLY A 102 -6.62 -5.54 8.94
CA GLY A 102 -7.95 -5.32 9.48
C GLY A 102 -9.03 -6.23 8.87
N ARG A 103 -8.87 -6.68 7.62
CA ARG A 103 -9.79 -7.66 7.03
C ARG A 103 -9.59 -9.06 7.58
N LEU A 104 -8.40 -9.42 8.01
CA LEU A 104 -8.16 -10.66 8.73
C LEU A 104 -8.79 -10.62 10.11
N ASP A 105 -8.69 -9.49 10.83
CA ASP A 105 -9.39 -9.31 12.11
C ASP A 105 -10.92 -9.45 11.97
N ASP A 106 -11.48 -8.93 10.87
CA ASP A 106 -12.93 -9.06 10.59
C ASP A 106 -13.41 -10.52 10.53
N ILE A 107 -12.52 -11.46 10.22
CA ILE A 107 -12.80 -12.91 10.17
C ILE A 107 -12.21 -13.68 11.36
N GLY A 108 -11.74 -12.97 12.40
CA GLY A 108 -11.23 -13.58 13.63
C GLY A 108 -9.81 -14.12 13.52
N GLN A 109 -9.02 -13.66 12.55
CA GLN A 109 -7.60 -13.98 12.41
C GLN A 109 -6.77 -12.75 12.79
N PRO A 110 -5.83 -12.83 13.74
CA PRO A 110 -4.98 -11.68 14.08
C PRO A 110 -4.18 -11.19 12.88
N GLY A 111 -4.61 -10.07 12.30
CA GLY A 111 -4.02 -9.57 11.05
C GLY A 111 -2.57 -9.14 11.19
N ILE A 112 -2.18 -8.72 12.41
CA ILE A 112 -0.78 -8.33 12.68
C ILE A 112 0.18 -9.52 12.52
N GLU A 113 -0.22 -10.74 12.87
CA GLU A 113 0.61 -11.94 12.72
C GLU A 113 1.02 -12.18 11.24
N LEU A 114 0.18 -11.77 10.28
CA LEU A 114 0.53 -11.82 8.88
C LEU A 114 1.65 -10.83 8.54
N VAL A 115 1.59 -9.60 9.07
CA VAL A 115 2.60 -8.57 8.84
C VAL A 115 3.95 -9.02 9.43
N GLU A 116 3.95 -9.50 10.67
CA GLU A 116 5.12 -10.04 11.35
C GLU A 116 5.73 -11.21 10.57
N THR A 117 4.89 -12.16 10.16
CA THR A 117 5.34 -13.32 9.38
C THR A 117 5.99 -12.93 8.06
N ILE A 118 5.42 -11.95 7.34
CA ILE A 118 5.99 -11.47 6.08
C ILE A 118 7.33 -10.77 6.35
N HIS A 119 7.39 -9.92 7.38
CA HIS A 119 8.61 -9.23 7.77
C HIS A 119 9.73 -10.23 8.08
N ASP A 120 9.48 -11.16 9.00
CA ASP A 120 10.46 -12.19 9.41
C ASP A 120 10.89 -13.06 8.23
N MET A 121 9.96 -13.40 7.35
CA MET A 121 10.26 -14.15 6.15
C MET A 121 11.20 -13.37 5.23
N PHE A 122 10.95 -12.09 4.98
CA PHE A 122 11.78 -11.26 4.11
C PHE A 122 13.20 -11.08 4.68
N LEU A 123 13.37 -11.03 6.00
CA LEU A 123 14.69 -10.97 6.63
C LEU A 123 15.58 -12.17 6.29
N ASN A 124 15.00 -13.32 5.96
CA ASN A 124 15.75 -14.51 5.55
C ASN A 124 16.23 -14.45 4.09
N TYR A 125 15.81 -13.46 3.32
CA TYR A 125 16.13 -13.30 1.90
C TYR A 125 16.71 -11.92 1.62
N PRO A 126 18.02 -11.70 1.81
CA PRO A 126 18.65 -10.38 1.68
C PRO A 126 18.60 -9.80 0.27
N ASP A 127 18.22 -10.59 -0.72
CA ASP A 127 17.97 -10.18 -2.10
C ASP A 127 16.54 -9.65 -2.33
N ILE A 128 15.64 -9.73 -1.33
CA ILE A 128 14.31 -9.15 -1.38
C ILE A 128 14.36 -7.73 -0.83
N GLU A 129 14.15 -6.74 -1.72
CA GLU A 129 14.05 -5.32 -1.35
C GLU A 129 12.60 -4.84 -1.21
N THR A 130 11.63 -5.75 -1.39
CA THR A 130 10.19 -5.46 -1.31
C THR A 130 9.81 -4.92 0.07
N GLN A 131 9.14 -3.77 0.09
CA GLN A 131 8.66 -3.15 1.33
C GLN A 131 7.22 -3.56 1.64
N ILE A 132 6.87 -3.54 2.93
CA ILE A 132 5.52 -3.88 3.40
C ILE A 132 4.75 -2.58 3.65
N ILE A 133 3.57 -2.47 3.06
CA ILE A 133 2.59 -1.43 3.37
C ILE A 133 1.42 -2.10 4.08
N ALA A 134 1.41 -2.07 5.41
CA ALA A 134 0.30 -2.61 6.20
C ALA A 134 -1.00 -1.86 5.87
N ALA A 135 -1.96 -2.55 5.28
CA ALA A 135 -3.20 -1.99 4.76
C ALA A 135 -4.41 -2.40 5.61
N SER A 136 -5.53 -1.68 5.41
CA SER A 136 -6.76 -1.93 6.19
C SER A 136 -6.57 -1.69 7.69
N VAL A 137 -5.76 -0.71 8.04
CA VAL A 137 -5.56 -0.26 9.44
C VAL A 137 -6.87 0.34 9.96
N ARG A 138 -7.36 -0.14 11.11
CA ARG A 138 -8.68 0.22 11.65
C ARG A 138 -8.63 1.06 12.92
N ASN A 139 -7.52 1.02 13.66
CA ASN A 139 -7.40 1.67 14.97
C ASN A 139 -5.93 1.97 15.30
N PRO A 140 -5.66 2.80 16.34
CA PRO A 140 -4.30 3.14 16.76
C PRO A 140 -3.46 1.95 17.26
N ILE A 141 -4.09 0.87 17.73
CA ILE A 141 -3.37 -0.32 18.19
C ILE A 141 -2.67 -0.98 16.99
N HIS A 142 -3.36 -1.11 15.86
CA HIS A 142 -2.74 -1.60 14.61
C HIS A 142 -1.49 -0.81 14.23
N VAL A 143 -1.51 0.52 14.44
CA VAL A 143 -0.35 1.38 14.14
C VAL A 143 0.83 1.03 15.07
N THR A 144 0.54 0.85 16.37
CA THR A 144 1.56 0.46 17.36
C THR A 144 2.14 -0.91 17.04
N ASP A 145 1.28 -1.88 16.76
CA ASP A 145 1.68 -3.25 16.48
C ASP A 145 2.52 -3.33 15.19
N CYS A 146 2.12 -2.63 14.13
CA CYS A 146 2.92 -2.51 12.91
C CYS A 146 4.28 -1.83 13.15
N ALA A 147 4.33 -0.84 14.05
CA ALA A 147 5.59 -0.19 14.41
C ALA A 147 6.53 -1.11 15.20
N LEU A 148 5.99 -2.04 15.97
CA LEU A 148 6.76 -3.05 16.70
C LEU A 148 7.23 -4.20 15.80
N ALA A 149 6.45 -4.52 14.77
CA ALA A 149 6.79 -5.55 13.79
C ALA A 149 7.96 -5.16 12.87
N GLY A 150 8.28 -3.85 12.70
CA GLY A 150 9.45 -3.39 11.94
C GLY A 150 9.18 -2.32 10.90
#